data_b8856386770965c71fd5b6104983dbaf
#
_entry.id   b8856386770965c71fd5b6104983dbaf
#
_cell.length_a   1.000
_cell.length_b   1.000
_cell.length_c   1.000
_cell.angle_alpha   90.00
_cell.angle_beta   90.00
_cell.angle_gamma   90.00
#
_symmetry.space_group_name_H-M   'P 1'
#
loop_
_entity.id
_entity.type
_entity.pdbx_description
1 polymer ?
#
loop_
_entity_poly.entity_id
_entity_poly.type
_entity_poly.pdbx_seq_one_letter_code
_entity_poly.pdbx_strand_id
1 'polypeptide(L)'
;MSAQPSSSSMERGASTSPLRPISFGDPVVNIERRDDGTIYLRPKQPLGDYPVRITDRLHHWATTTPDRVFMAEREGGRGWRKISYAELLAASRHIASGLIARGLSAERPVVILSGNSIDHALLAFGAHYAGIPFCPVSPAYSLVSKDYGKLSYLMKLLTPGLVFAEDADKFADALAANVSLGTEIAASYGHVPGRDVTSLADLMATPIRGDLDEVHGKIGPDTIAKFLLTSGSTGNPKAVINTQRMICANQVMLRETLAFLKDEPPVIVDWLPWNHTFGGNHNIGLTLYNGGSMYLDAGKPVPGGIEETVRNLQEISPTVYFNVPKGYESLLPYLRDDQGLRAKFFDRLHAMFFSGAALSPFVWNSLDELAVKEKGYRVPMLTGLGATETAPFFMSVNPRTSRSGHVGLPVSGNDAKLVPNNGKMEVRCKGPNVMPGYWRQPDITAKSFDEEGFYKLGDALKPVDPDDFNAGFDFDGRIGEDFKLGSGTWVSVGPLRARFVAACAPLVRDVVIAGINRDEVSALVVLDLDGCRLINPTLPADDLVVATRDRLVREAFRERLTRFLGAATGSSTRITRAILMDTPLSIDKGEVTDKGSINQRAVLEHRSLLIEELYAANPSDRVISVG
;
A
#
# COMPACT_ATOMS: atom_id res chain seq x y z
N MET A 1 -53.12 16.88 10.18
CA MET A 1 -52.09 17.10 9.15
C MET A 1 -50.82 17.59 9.86
N SER A 2 -50.00 16.69 10.31
CA SER A 2 -48.71 16.98 10.94
C SER A 2 -47.64 16.34 10.07
N ALA A 3 -46.82 17.19 9.43
CA ALA A 3 -45.72 16.78 8.61
C ALA A 3 -44.64 16.14 9.46
N GLN A 4 -44.26 14.91 9.13
CA GLN A 4 -43.03 14.26 9.64
C GLN A 4 -41.80 14.90 8.99
N PRO A 5 -40.71 15.14 9.73
CA PRO A 5 -39.48 15.62 9.14
C PRO A 5 -38.76 14.49 8.41
N SER A 6 -38.34 14.77 7.18
CA SER A 6 -37.57 13.91 6.28
C SER A 6 -36.21 13.52 6.87
N SER A 7 -35.86 12.25 6.72
CA SER A 7 -34.59 11.61 7.12
C SER A 7 -33.40 12.02 6.24
N SER A 8 -32.97 13.29 6.31
CA SER A 8 -31.79 13.81 5.59
C SER A 8 -30.86 14.61 6.53
N SER A 9 -30.40 13.99 7.63
CA SER A 9 -29.54 14.70 8.59
C SER A 9 -28.37 13.86 9.14
N MET A 10 -27.60 13.21 8.25
CA MET A 10 -26.30 12.63 8.63
C MET A 10 -25.13 13.02 7.70
N GLU A 11 -25.33 13.96 6.78
CA GLU A 11 -24.23 14.71 6.16
C GLU A 11 -24.00 16.00 6.96
N ARG A 12 -23.46 15.87 8.17
CA ARG A 12 -22.98 17.06 8.88
C ARG A 12 -21.63 17.46 8.28
N GLY A 13 -21.72 18.48 7.45
CA GLY A 13 -20.82 19.58 7.32
C GLY A 13 -19.35 19.25 7.14
N ALA A 14 -18.90 19.13 5.87
CA ALA A 14 -17.53 19.49 5.56
C ALA A 14 -17.25 20.86 6.21
N SER A 15 -16.17 20.97 7.00
CA SER A 15 -15.76 22.24 7.61
C SER A 15 -15.76 23.32 6.54
N THR A 16 -16.43 24.44 6.79
CA THR A 16 -16.46 25.61 5.88
C THR A 16 -15.14 26.36 5.85
N SER A 17 -14.17 25.98 6.67
CA SER A 17 -12.84 26.58 6.72
C SER A 17 -12.09 26.40 5.40
N PRO A 18 -11.29 27.41 4.97
CA PRO A 18 -10.58 27.33 3.70
C PRO A 18 -9.56 26.21 3.70
N LEU A 19 -9.27 25.66 2.52
CA LEU A 19 -8.14 24.77 2.31
C LEU A 19 -6.85 25.61 2.27
N ARG A 20 -5.76 25.04 2.81
CA ARG A 20 -4.41 25.59 2.59
C ARG A 20 -4.19 25.75 1.08
N PRO A 21 -3.83 26.95 0.59
CA PRO A 21 -3.48 27.10 -0.81
C PRO A 21 -2.17 26.36 -1.09
N ILE A 22 -2.22 25.41 -2.03
CA ILE A 22 -1.05 24.68 -2.54
C ILE A 22 -1.07 24.69 -4.06
N SER A 23 0.11 24.68 -4.67
CA SER A 23 0.26 24.41 -6.09
C SER A 23 -0.12 22.94 -6.36
N PHE A 24 -1.09 22.71 -7.21
CA PHE A 24 -1.59 21.38 -7.57
C PHE A 24 -1.91 21.31 -9.05
N GLY A 25 -1.51 20.21 -9.70
CA GLY A 25 -1.90 19.93 -11.08
C GLY A 25 -3.37 19.53 -11.12
N ASP A 26 -4.15 20.18 -11.97
CA ASP A 26 -5.57 19.89 -12.10
C ASP A 26 -5.80 18.94 -13.28
N PRO A 27 -6.00 17.64 -13.04
CA PRO A 27 -6.20 16.69 -14.13
C PRO A 27 -7.54 16.96 -14.81
N VAL A 28 -7.48 17.17 -16.14
CA VAL A 28 -8.64 17.28 -17.02
C VAL A 28 -8.46 16.26 -18.13
N VAL A 29 -9.53 15.57 -18.50
CA VAL A 29 -9.48 14.50 -19.50
C VAL A 29 -10.31 14.84 -20.74
N ASN A 30 -9.84 14.32 -21.90
CA ASN A 30 -10.66 14.12 -23.08
C ASN A 30 -11.41 12.81 -22.93
N ILE A 31 -12.67 12.79 -23.32
CA ILE A 31 -13.57 11.66 -23.16
C ILE A 31 -13.98 11.18 -24.56
N GLU A 32 -13.74 9.90 -24.85
CA GLU A 32 -14.22 9.22 -26.05
C GLU A 32 -15.16 8.09 -25.61
N ARG A 33 -16.39 8.09 -26.13
CA ARG A 33 -17.38 7.04 -25.87
C ARG A 33 -17.56 6.19 -27.12
N ARG A 34 -17.63 4.87 -26.97
CA ARG A 34 -17.88 3.91 -28.03
C ARG A 34 -19.29 3.32 -27.95
N ASP A 35 -19.79 2.78 -29.06
CA ASP A 35 -21.14 2.21 -29.16
C ASP A 35 -21.32 0.97 -28.24
N ASP A 36 -20.24 0.25 -27.94
CA ASP A 36 -20.24 -0.91 -27.01
C ASP A 36 -20.28 -0.50 -25.53
N GLY A 37 -20.35 0.80 -25.24
CA GLY A 37 -20.34 1.35 -23.89
C GLY A 37 -18.93 1.55 -23.31
N THR A 38 -17.87 1.20 -24.02
CA THR A 38 -16.49 1.47 -23.61
C THR A 38 -16.22 2.97 -23.63
N ILE A 39 -15.48 3.45 -22.61
CA ILE A 39 -15.13 4.86 -22.46
C ILE A 39 -13.62 4.99 -22.27
N TYR A 40 -13.01 5.89 -23.05
CA TYR A 40 -11.61 6.25 -22.89
C TYR A 40 -11.50 7.63 -22.25
N LEU A 41 -10.62 7.72 -21.26
CA LEU A 41 -10.27 8.95 -20.57
C LEU A 41 -8.78 9.21 -20.81
N ARG A 42 -8.46 10.27 -21.54
CA ARG A 42 -7.08 10.65 -21.85
C ARG A 42 -6.78 12.02 -21.27
N PRO A 43 -5.75 12.16 -20.41
CA PRO A 43 -5.35 13.46 -19.90
C PRO A 43 -5.13 14.46 -21.03
N LYS A 44 -5.63 15.70 -20.87
CA LYS A 44 -5.41 16.76 -21.86
C LYS A 44 -3.96 17.23 -21.86
N GLN A 45 -3.32 17.17 -20.70
CA GLN A 45 -1.95 17.59 -20.52
C GLN A 45 -1.02 16.39 -20.75
N PRO A 46 -0.07 16.47 -21.69
CA PRO A 46 0.91 15.40 -21.89
C PRO A 46 1.83 15.31 -20.65
N LEU A 47 2.41 14.14 -20.43
CA LEU A 47 3.45 13.98 -19.43
C LEU A 47 4.71 14.71 -19.88
N GLY A 48 5.34 15.45 -18.97
CA GLY A 48 6.63 16.08 -19.20
C GLY A 48 7.77 15.08 -19.33
N ASP A 49 8.94 15.57 -19.75
CA ASP A 49 10.14 14.77 -19.89
C ASP A 49 10.58 14.16 -18.54
N TYR A 50 11.02 12.91 -18.58
CA TYR A 50 11.54 12.20 -17.43
C TYR A 50 12.94 11.64 -17.71
N PRO A 51 13.80 11.50 -16.66
CA PRO A 51 15.16 10.99 -16.83
C PRO A 51 15.16 9.55 -17.33
N VAL A 52 16.24 9.15 -17.98
CA VAL A 52 16.43 7.78 -18.50
C VAL A 52 16.50 6.78 -17.35
N ARG A 53 17.09 7.17 -16.22
CA ARG A 53 17.29 6.36 -15.02
C ARG A 53 17.16 7.21 -13.76
N ILE A 54 16.71 6.60 -12.69
CA ILE A 54 16.45 7.31 -11.43
C ILE A 54 17.75 7.83 -10.78
N THR A 55 18.87 7.18 -11.04
CA THR A 55 20.20 7.59 -10.57
C THR A 55 20.68 8.91 -11.19
N ASP A 56 20.11 9.38 -12.29
CA ASP A 56 20.39 10.71 -12.83
C ASP A 56 19.97 11.81 -11.85
N ARG A 57 18.92 11.56 -11.05
CA ARG A 57 18.50 12.48 -9.97
C ARG A 57 19.45 12.41 -8.77
N LEU A 58 19.99 11.24 -8.47
CA LEU A 58 21.02 11.10 -7.44
C LEU A 58 22.27 11.89 -7.80
N HIS A 59 22.76 11.78 -9.04
CA HIS A 59 23.88 12.59 -9.54
C HIS A 59 23.60 14.09 -9.45
N HIS A 60 22.41 14.52 -9.88
CA HIS A 60 22.03 15.92 -9.81
C HIS A 60 22.11 16.48 -8.39
N TRP A 61 21.53 15.79 -7.42
CA TRP A 61 21.51 16.29 -6.03
C TRP A 61 22.85 16.14 -5.31
N ALA A 62 23.59 15.07 -5.59
CA ALA A 62 24.95 14.90 -5.06
C ALA A 62 25.91 15.99 -5.56
N THR A 63 25.62 16.61 -6.72
CA THR A 63 26.40 17.73 -7.27
C THR A 63 25.91 19.08 -6.77
N THR A 64 24.59 19.29 -6.74
CA THR A 64 24.01 20.61 -6.45
C THR A 64 23.76 20.87 -4.96
N THR A 65 23.51 19.83 -4.18
CA THR A 65 23.28 19.90 -2.73
C THR A 65 23.91 18.68 -2.02
N PRO A 66 25.26 18.52 -2.09
CA PRO A 66 25.95 17.31 -1.65
C PRO A 66 25.68 16.92 -0.20
N ASP A 67 25.65 17.92 0.69
CA ASP A 67 25.52 17.70 2.15
C ASP A 67 24.07 17.59 2.63
N ARG A 68 23.09 17.73 1.71
CA ARG A 68 21.69 17.56 2.09
C ARG A 68 21.44 16.10 2.50
N VAL A 69 20.78 15.93 3.64
CA VAL A 69 20.38 14.60 4.13
C VAL A 69 19.36 14.00 3.17
N PHE A 70 19.68 12.84 2.60
CA PHE A 70 18.73 12.04 1.82
C PHE A 70 17.89 11.17 2.75
N MET A 71 18.54 10.42 3.63
CA MET A 71 17.87 9.56 4.61
C MET A 71 18.44 9.73 6.01
N ALA A 72 17.58 9.51 7.01
CA ALA A 72 17.96 9.42 8.40
C ALA A 72 17.19 8.28 9.07
N GLU A 73 17.84 7.51 9.95
CA GLU A 73 17.21 6.46 10.76
C GLU A 73 17.66 6.58 12.23
N ARG A 74 16.88 6.04 13.16
CA ARG A 74 17.26 6.05 14.58
C ARG A 74 18.45 5.13 14.83
N GLU A 75 19.44 5.64 15.54
CA GLU A 75 20.60 4.88 16.00
C GLU A 75 20.59 4.78 17.52
N GLY A 76 20.64 3.57 18.05
CA GLY A 76 20.67 3.33 19.51
C GLY A 76 19.52 3.98 20.29
N GLY A 77 18.41 4.29 19.64
CA GLY A 77 17.20 4.85 20.24
C GLY A 77 17.25 6.34 20.59
N ARG A 78 18.34 7.08 20.33
CA ARG A 78 18.50 8.49 20.75
C ARG A 78 18.90 9.46 19.66
N GLY A 79 19.71 9.06 18.71
CA GLY A 79 20.22 9.91 17.64
C GLY A 79 19.62 9.57 16.28
N TRP A 80 20.05 10.32 15.27
CA TRP A 80 19.78 10.05 13.86
C TRP A 80 21.10 9.73 13.15
N ARG A 81 21.28 8.49 12.70
CA ARG A 81 22.23 8.15 11.66
C ARG A 81 21.72 8.76 10.37
N LYS A 82 22.55 9.49 9.66
CA LYS A 82 22.17 10.23 8.45
C LYS A 82 23.07 9.83 7.30
N ILE A 83 22.53 9.90 6.08
CA ILE A 83 23.29 9.80 4.85
C ILE A 83 22.91 10.96 3.93
N SER A 84 23.92 11.67 3.45
CA SER A 84 23.76 12.75 2.47
C SER A 84 23.66 12.21 1.04
N TYR A 85 23.28 13.06 0.09
CA TYR A 85 23.27 12.71 -1.34
C TYR A 85 24.66 12.36 -1.87
N ALA A 86 25.70 13.07 -1.44
CA ALA A 86 27.08 12.79 -1.85
C ALA A 86 27.57 11.45 -1.31
N GLU A 87 27.32 11.16 -0.03
CA GLU A 87 27.69 9.88 0.60
C GLU A 87 26.95 8.71 -0.05
N LEU A 88 25.64 8.85 -0.33
CA LEU A 88 24.87 7.83 -1.02
C LEU A 88 25.41 7.55 -2.41
N LEU A 89 25.75 8.59 -3.20
CA LEU A 89 26.35 8.40 -4.53
C LEU A 89 27.69 7.70 -4.45
N ALA A 90 28.55 8.12 -3.54
CA ALA A 90 29.88 7.50 -3.35
C ALA A 90 29.75 6.01 -3.00
N ALA A 91 28.95 5.68 -1.98
CA ALA A 91 28.72 4.30 -1.56
C ALA A 91 28.08 3.46 -2.67
N SER A 92 27.11 4.02 -3.41
CA SER A 92 26.46 3.32 -4.53
C SER A 92 27.44 2.91 -5.62
N ARG A 93 28.44 3.73 -5.92
CA ARG A 93 29.49 3.43 -6.94
C ARG A 93 30.39 2.28 -6.49
N HIS A 94 30.78 2.23 -5.23
CA HIS A 94 31.57 1.14 -4.65
C HIS A 94 30.78 -0.17 -4.64
N ILE A 95 29.55 -0.14 -4.14
CA ILE A 95 28.66 -1.31 -4.11
C ILE A 95 28.37 -1.81 -5.53
N ALA A 96 28.05 -0.91 -6.48
CA ALA A 96 27.83 -1.27 -7.88
C ALA A 96 29.02 -2.03 -8.46
N SER A 97 30.25 -1.56 -8.21
CA SER A 97 31.48 -2.25 -8.65
C SER A 97 31.57 -3.66 -8.08
N GLY A 98 31.24 -3.83 -6.80
CA GLY A 98 31.20 -5.11 -6.11
C GLY A 98 30.15 -6.08 -6.70
N LEU A 99 28.94 -5.57 -7.01
CA LEU A 99 27.86 -6.38 -7.59
C LEU A 99 28.20 -6.83 -9.04
N ILE A 100 28.74 -5.92 -9.85
CA ILE A 100 29.19 -6.24 -11.22
C ILE A 100 30.29 -7.29 -11.20
N ALA A 101 31.29 -7.17 -10.31
CA ALA A 101 32.39 -8.14 -10.18
C ALA A 101 31.91 -9.56 -9.85
N ARG A 102 30.75 -9.70 -9.21
CA ARG A 102 30.08 -10.98 -8.88
C ARG A 102 29.25 -11.55 -10.04
N GLY A 103 29.21 -10.88 -11.18
CA GLY A 103 28.42 -11.30 -12.34
C GLY A 103 26.91 -11.31 -12.07
N LEU A 104 26.44 -10.40 -11.22
CA LEU A 104 25.00 -10.25 -10.98
C LEU A 104 24.34 -9.58 -12.21
N SER A 105 23.07 -9.90 -12.43
CA SER A 105 22.32 -9.46 -13.61
C SER A 105 20.81 -9.58 -13.35
N ALA A 106 20.00 -9.33 -14.37
CA ALA A 106 18.54 -9.56 -14.28
C ALA A 106 18.22 -11.05 -14.00
N GLU A 107 19.02 -11.98 -14.55
CA GLU A 107 18.85 -13.42 -14.32
C GLU A 107 19.40 -13.89 -12.96
N ARG A 108 20.23 -13.06 -12.34
CA ARG A 108 20.86 -13.29 -11.03
C ARG A 108 20.75 -12.01 -10.18
N PRO A 109 19.53 -11.60 -9.81
CA PRO A 109 19.28 -10.34 -9.09
C PRO A 109 19.77 -10.39 -7.64
N VAL A 110 19.70 -9.23 -6.99
CA VAL A 110 19.82 -9.11 -5.53
C VAL A 110 18.45 -9.33 -4.89
N VAL A 111 18.37 -10.14 -3.84
CA VAL A 111 17.18 -10.26 -2.99
C VAL A 111 17.47 -9.66 -1.62
N ILE A 112 16.55 -8.83 -1.11
CA ILE A 112 16.69 -8.15 0.19
C ILE A 112 15.57 -8.64 1.11
N LEU A 113 15.91 -9.27 2.24
CA LEU A 113 14.95 -9.81 3.20
C LEU A 113 14.63 -8.84 4.34
N SER A 114 15.44 -7.79 4.50
CA SER A 114 15.34 -6.80 5.58
C SER A 114 14.17 -5.83 5.41
N GLY A 115 13.80 -5.16 6.51
CA GLY A 115 12.93 -3.98 6.49
C GLY A 115 13.59 -2.74 5.89
N ASN A 116 13.00 -1.59 6.18
CA ASN A 116 13.53 -0.29 5.76
C ASN A 116 14.74 0.07 6.61
N SER A 117 15.85 0.44 5.97
CA SER A 117 17.06 0.95 6.64
C SER A 117 17.96 1.69 5.64
N ILE A 118 18.90 2.48 6.15
CA ILE A 118 19.95 3.09 5.31
C ILE A 118 20.74 2.02 4.60
N ASP A 119 21.04 0.89 5.23
CA ASP A 119 21.81 -0.20 4.66
C ASP A 119 21.08 -0.89 3.50
N HIS A 120 19.75 -1.10 3.65
CA HIS A 120 18.91 -1.52 2.53
C HIS A 120 18.97 -0.51 1.38
N ALA A 121 18.87 0.79 1.66
CA ALA A 121 18.96 1.84 0.63
C ALA A 121 20.32 1.83 -0.08
N LEU A 122 21.42 1.72 0.66
CA LEU A 122 22.78 1.64 0.10
C LEU A 122 22.92 0.52 -0.92
N LEU A 123 22.47 -0.69 -0.56
CA LEU A 123 22.51 -1.84 -1.47
C LEU A 123 21.60 -1.63 -2.68
N ALA A 124 20.36 -1.14 -2.45
CA ALA A 124 19.39 -0.89 -3.52
C ALA A 124 19.89 0.16 -4.53
N PHE A 125 20.48 1.26 -4.07
CA PHE A 125 21.05 2.28 -4.95
C PHE A 125 22.34 1.83 -5.63
N GLY A 126 23.15 0.99 -4.98
CA GLY A 126 24.27 0.30 -5.63
C GLY A 126 23.80 -0.60 -6.77
N ALA A 127 22.74 -1.37 -6.56
CA ALA A 127 22.12 -2.19 -7.59
C ALA A 127 21.53 -1.35 -8.74
N HIS A 128 20.81 -0.26 -8.43
CA HIS A 128 20.34 0.70 -9.45
C HIS A 128 21.49 1.27 -10.27
N TYR A 129 22.63 1.61 -9.62
CA TYR A 129 23.79 2.18 -10.29
C TYR A 129 24.49 1.16 -11.21
N ALA A 130 24.46 -0.11 -10.84
CA ALA A 130 25.00 -1.21 -11.64
C ALA A 130 24.07 -1.66 -12.79
N GLY A 131 22.80 -1.21 -12.82
CA GLY A 131 21.78 -1.74 -13.72
C GLY A 131 21.34 -3.17 -13.39
N ILE A 132 21.53 -3.60 -12.14
CA ILE A 132 21.18 -4.92 -11.63
C ILE A 132 19.87 -4.79 -10.84
N PRO A 133 18.82 -5.55 -11.17
CA PRO A 133 17.58 -5.46 -10.41
C PRO A 133 17.72 -6.05 -9.01
N PHE A 134 16.97 -5.49 -8.07
CA PHE A 134 16.81 -6.06 -6.73
C PHE A 134 15.34 -6.35 -6.43
N CYS A 135 15.09 -7.21 -5.47
CA CYS A 135 13.75 -7.56 -4.99
C CYS A 135 13.70 -7.46 -3.47
N PRO A 136 13.06 -6.41 -2.91
CA PRO A 136 12.76 -6.39 -1.49
C PRO A 136 11.61 -7.36 -1.21
N VAL A 137 11.87 -8.32 -0.35
CA VAL A 137 10.90 -9.36 0.07
C VAL A 137 10.37 -9.00 1.45
N SER A 138 9.08 -9.20 1.64
CA SER A 138 8.46 -8.95 2.95
C SER A 138 9.17 -9.73 4.06
N PRO A 139 9.64 -9.07 5.14
CA PRO A 139 10.22 -9.74 6.30
C PRO A 139 9.29 -10.79 6.92
N ALA A 140 7.97 -10.66 6.73
CA ALA A 140 7.01 -11.63 7.23
C ALA A 140 7.18 -13.04 6.62
N TYR A 141 7.69 -13.14 5.39
CA TYR A 141 7.96 -14.44 4.76
C TYR A 141 9.17 -15.17 5.36
N SER A 142 10.02 -14.45 6.09
CA SER A 142 11.17 -15.00 6.81
C SER A 142 10.93 -15.12 8.32
N LEU A 143 10.19 -14.18 8.93
CA LEU A 143 10.11 -14.03 10.39
C LEU A 143 8.78 -14.48 10.99
N VAL A 144 7.71 -14.53 10.18
CA VAL A 144 6.35 -14.88 10.64
C VAL A 144 5.88 -16.20 10.03
N SER A 145 6.26 -16.47 8.78
CA SER A 145 5.99 -17.74 8.11
C SER A 145 6.61 -18.92 8.86
N LYS A 146 5.85 -20.01 8.96
CA LYS A 146 6.28 -21.23 9.66
C LYS A 146 6.90 -22.26 8.72
N ASP A 147 6.53 -22.25 7.45
CA ASP A 147 6.94 -23.23 6.44
C ASP A 147 7.87 -22.66 5.38
N TYR A 148 8.10 -21.32 5.40
CA TYR A 148 8.86 -20.58 4.38
C TYR A 148 8.41 -20.84 2.92
N GLY A 149 7.21 -21.37 2.70
CA GLY A 149 6.77 -21.81 1.38
C GLY A 149 6.82 -20.71 0.32
N LYS A 150 6.40 -19.48 0.68
CA LYS A 150 6.47 -18.31 -0.21
C LYS A 150 7.90 -17.87 -0.47
N LEU A 151 8.76 -17.86 0.56
CA LEU A 151 10.17 -17.52 0.41
C LEU A 151 10.89 -18.51 -0.50
N SER A 152 10.68 -19.82 -0.27
CA SER A 152 11.25 -20.89 -1.12
C SER A 152 10.81 -20.76 -2.58
N TYR A 153 9.53 -20.46 -2.80
CA TYR A 153 9.03 -20.21 -4.15
C TYR A 153 9.72 -19.01 -4.82
N LEU A 154 9.89 -17.91 -4.09
CA LEU A 154 10.54 -16.70 -4.59
C LEU A 154 12.01 -16.91 -4.92
N MET A 155 12.75 -17.66 -4.10
CA MET A 155 14.14 -18.02 -4.40
C MET A 155 14.28 -18.80 -5.71
N LYS A 156 13.32 -19.71 -5.99
CA LYS A 156 13.26 -20.45 -7.26
C LYS A 156 12.86 -19.57 -8.43
N LEU A 157 11.91 -18.65 -8.24
CA LEU A 157 11.45 -17.75 -9.30
C LEU A 157 12.51 -16.73 -9.70
N LEU A 158 13.19 -16.14 -8.71
CA LEU A 158 14.13 -15.03 -8.92
C LEU A 158 15.55 -15.53 -9.20
N THR A 159 15.95 -16.71 -8.73
CA THR A 159 17.32 -17.26 -8.85
C THR A 159 18.40 -16.25 -8.45
N PRO A 160 18.34 -15.69 -7.22
CA PRO A 160 19.23 -14.60 -6.84
C PRO A 160 20.71 -15.01 -6.88
N GLY A 161 21.58 -14.06 -7.25
CA GLY A 161 23.02 -14.23 -7.13
C GLY A 161 23.55 -13.78 -5.77
N LEU A 162 22.79 -12.91 -5.08
CA LEU A 162 23.10 -12.42 -3.73
C LEU A 162 21.81 -12.23 -2.95
N VAL A 163 21.80 -12.67 -1.69
CA VAL A 163 20.69 -12.44 -0.74
C VAL A 163 21.21 -11.63 0.44
N PHE A 164 20.57 -10.51 0.73
CA PHE A 164 20.94 -9.60 1.81
C PHE A 164 19.92 -9.63 2.95
N ALA A 165 20.43 -9.66 4.17
CA ALA A 165 19.68 -9.37 5.38
C ALA A 165 20.50 -8.41 6.25
N GLU A 166 19.92 -7.32 6.75
CA GLU A 166 20.64 -6.37 7.60
C GLU A 166 21.20 -7.04 8.85
N ASP A 167 20.38 -7.85 9.52
CA ASP A 167 20.72 -8.66 10.70
C ASP A 167 20.66 -10.14 10.32
N ALA A 168 21.84 -10.74 10.04
CA ALA A 168 21.92 -12.13 9.63
C ALA A 168 21.47 -13.10 10.73
N ASP A 169 21.69 -12.79 12.02
CA ASP A 169 21.25 -13.63 13.14
C ASP A 169 19.73 -13.76 13.17
N LYS A 170 19.04 -12.64 12.99
CA LYS A 170 17.57 -12.59 12.99
C LYS A 170 16.94 -13.38 11.84
N PHE A 171 17.61 -13.45 10.69
CA PHE A 171 17.14 -14.14 9.49
C PHE A 171 17.81 -15.51 9.28
N ALA A 172 18.65 -16.00 10.23
CA ALA A 172 19.51 -17.15 10.05
C ALA A 172 18.74 -18.41 9.61
N ASP A 173 17.64 -18.75 10.26
CA ASP A 173 16.84 -19.94 9.92
C ASP A 173 16.25 -19.84 8.51
N ALA A 174 15.72 -18.69 8.14
CA ALA A 174 15.15 -18.48 6.80
C ALA A 174 16.24 -18.53 5.71
N LEU A 175 17.41 -17.94 5.97
CA LEU A 175 18.57 -17.97 5.08
C LEU A 175 19.11 -19.39 4.90
N ALA A 176 19.31 -20.12 6.01
CA ALA A 176 19.80 -21.49 5.97
C ALA A 176 18.84 -22.45 5.23
N ALA A 177 17.52 -22.27 5.44
CA ALA A 177 16.51 -23.14 4.83
C ALA A 177 16.27 -22.87 3.34
N ASN A 178 16.47 -21.64 2.84
CA ASN A 178 15.98 -21.24 1.52
C ASN A 178 17.06 -20.73 0.56
N VAL A 179 18.23 -20.35 1.04
CA VAL A 179 19.31 -19.84 0.18
C VAL A 179 20.27 -20.97 -0.17
N SER A 180 20.40 -21.28 -1.47
CA SER A 180 21.26 -22.35 -1.94
C SER A 180 22.73 -22.11 -1.57
N LEU A 181 23.53 -23.19 -1.42
CA LEU A 181 24.95 -23.08 -1.06
C LEU A 181 25.78 -22.26 -2.06
N GLY A 182 25.37 -22.23 -3.33
CA GLY A 182 26.04 -21.44 -4.36
C GLY A 182 25.62 -19.98 -4.45
N THR A 183 24.66 -19.53 -3.64
CA THR A 183 24.21 -18.14 -3.59
C THR A 183 24.90 -17.42 -2.44
N GLU A 184 25.50 -16.26 -2.72
CA GLU A 184 26.16 -15.44 -1.72
C GLU A 184 25.15 -14.84 -0.73
N ILE A 185 25.49 -14.84 0.56
CA ILE A 185 24.74 -14.13 1.60
C ILE A 185 25.56 -12.89 1.99
N ALA A 186 24.90 -11.74 2.05
CA ALA A 186 25.50 -10.51 2.56
C ALA A 186 24.66 -9.96 3.73
N ALA A 187 25.33 -9.29 4.68
CA ALA A 187 24.65 -8.67 5.83
C ALA A 187 25.40 -7.42 6.31
N SER A 188 24.69 -6.56 7.07
CA SER A 188 25.34 -5.47 7.80
C SER A 188 26.05 -5.99 9.04
N TYR A 189 25.43 -6.94 9.74
CA TYR A 189 25.97 -7.60 10.95
C TYR A 189 25.32 -8.98 11.14
N GLY A 190 25.87 -9.72 12.13
CA GLY A 190 25.39 -11.07 12.44
C GLY A 190 26.04 -12.15 11.58
N HIS A 191 25.60 -13.38 11.75
CA HIS A 191 26.15 -14.56 11.06
C HIS A 191 25.05 -15.58 10.74
N VAL A 192 25.35 -16.48 9.81
CA VAL A 192 24.49 -17.64 9.51
C VAL A 192 25.28 -18.92 9.78
N PRO A 193 24.84 -19.82 10.67
CA PRO A 193 25.57 -21.03 11.00
C PRO A 193 25.95 -21.83 9.75
N GLY A 194 27.25 -22.16 9.63
CA GLY A 194 27.77 -22.97 8.52
C GLY A 194 27.79 -22.27 7.14
N ARG A 195 27.66 -20.94 7.10
CA ARG A 195 27.70 -20.15 5.86
C ARG A 195 28.63 -18.95 6.03
N ASP A 196 29.41 -18.68 4.98
CA ASP A 196 30.12 -17.40 4.87
C ASP A 196 29.11 -16.27 4.60
N VAL A 197 29.31 -15.13 5.27
CA VAL A 197 28.50 -13.92 5.12
C VAL A 197 29.41 -12.75 4.75
N THR A 198 29.19 -12.18 3.58
CA THR A 198 29.88 -10.96 3.13
C THR A 198 29.34 -9.76 3.88
N SER A 199 30.20 -8.92 4.47
CA SER A 199 29.73 -7.71 5.12
C SER A 199 29.34 -6.64 4.09
N LEU A 200 28.30 -5.83 4.40
CA LEU A 200 27.99 -4.66 3.57
C LEU A 200 29.17 -3.68 3.51
N ALA A 201 29.96 -3.60 4.59
CA ALA A 201 31.17 -2.79 4.65
C ALA A 201 32.21 -3.24 3.61
N ASP A 202 32.37 -4.56 3.38
CA ASP A 202 33.27 -5.08 2.33
C ASP A 202 32.79 -4.71 0.93
N LEU A 203 31.46 -4.71 0.70
CA LEU A 203 30.88 -4.23 -0.56
C LEU A 203 31.15 -2.73 -0.75
N MET A 204 31.02 -1.93 0.30
CA MET A 204 31.32 -0.49 0.29
C MET A 204 32.81 -0.19 0.18
N ALA A 205 33.69 -1.10 0.56
CA ALA A 205 35.16 -0.99 0.40
C ALA A 205 35.65 -1.47 -0.97
N THR A 206 34.78 -2.04 -1.83
CA THR A 206 35.18 -2.52 -3.16
C THR A 206 35.75 -1.37 -4.00
N PRO A 207 36.95 -1.49 -4.59
CA PRO A 207 37.48 -0.46 -5.48
C PRO A 207 36.53 -0.16 -6.65
N ILE A 208 36.40 1.11 -7.00
CA ILE A 208 35.59 1.52 -8.15
C ILE A 208 36.24 1.00 -9.43
N ARG A 209 35.47 0.28 -10.23
CA ARG A 209 35.91 -0.25 -11.54
C ARG A 209 36.16 0.88 -12.52
N GLY A 210 37.19 0.74 -13.34
CA GLY A 210 37.53 1.74 -14.36
C GLY A 210 36.50 1.92 -15.46
N ASP A 211 35.67 0.88 -15.72
CA ASP A 211 34.56 0.89 -16.69
C ASP A 211 33.17 1.17 -16.09
N LEU A 212 33.08 1.51 -14.80
CA LEU A 212 31.82 1.67 -14.11
C LEU A 212 30.89 2.71 -14.77
N ASP A 213 31.44 3.85 -15.17
CA ASP A 213 30.64 4.93 -15.79
C ASP A 213 30.15 4.53 -17.19
N GLU A 214 30.92 3.69 -17.92
CA GLU A 214 30.44 3.09 -19.17
C GLU A 214 29.30 2.11 -18.93
N VAL A 215 29.42 1.23 -17.94
CA VAL A 215 28.34 0.29 -17.57
C VAL A 215 27.08 1.05 -17.15
N HIS A 216 27.22 2.05 -16.28
CA HIS A 216 26.11 2.90 -15.87
C HIS A 216 25.48 3.64 -17.05
N GLY A 217 26.28 4.12 -18.00
CA GLY A 217 25.82 4.77 -19.23
C GLY A 217 24.95 3.89 -20.14
N LYS A 218 25.09 2.56 -20.05
CA LYS A 218 24.30 1.59 -20.83
C LYS A 218 22.91 1.31 -20.23
N ILE A 219 22.63 1.79 -19.01
CA ILE A 219 21.31 1.65 -18.37
C ILE A 219 20.31 2.50 -19.14
N GLY A 220 19.37 1.83 -19.81
CA GLY A 220 18.31 2.47 -20.59
C GLY A 220 16.96 2.48 -19.87
N PRO A 221 15.95 3.13 -20.47
CA PRO A 221 14.63 3.25 -19.86
C PRO A 221 13.95 1.89 -19.61
N ASP A 222 14.24 0.89 -20.43
CA ASP A 222 13.64 -0.45 -20.31
C ASP A 222 14.50 -1.43 -19.49
N THR A 223 15.63 -0.96 -18.94
CA THR A 223 16.41 -1.75 -17.99
C THR A 223 15.58 -2.04 -16.75
N ILE A 224 15.53 -3.31 -16.34
CA ILE A 224 14.80 -3.73 -15.13
C ILE A 224 15.51 -3.13 -13.91
N ALA A 225 14.79 -2.31 -13.17
CA ALA A 225 15.30 -1.63 -11.98
C ALA A 225 15.12 -2.47 -10.72
N LYS A 226 13.94 -3.09 -10.58
CA LYS A 226 13.61 -3.98 -9.46
C LYS A 226 12.41 -4.87 -9.76
N PHE A 227 12.22 -5.87 -8.92
CA PHE A 227 11.00 -6.66 -8.83
C PHE A 227 10.24 -6.28 -7.57
N LEU A 228 8.93 -6.04 -7.68
CA LEU A 228 8.05 -5.89 -6.53
C LEU A 228 7.01 -7.01 -6.53
N LEU A 229 6.68 -7.49 -5.34
CA LEU A 229 5.84 -8.66 -5.20
C LEU A 229 4.38 -8.26 -4.98
N THR A 230 3.48 -8.96 -5.66
CA THR A 230 2.04 -8.84 -5.44
C THR A 230 1.43 -10.19 -5.11
N SER A 231 0.35 -10.19 -4.31
CA SER A 231 -0.40 -11.41 -4.03
C SER A 231 -1.06 -11.92 -5.32
N GLY A 232 -0.65 -13.11 -5.77
CA GLY A 232 -1.29 -13.78 -6.91
C GLY A 232 -2.65 -14.36 -6.53
N SER A 233 -3.57 -14.44 -7.49
CA SER A 233 -4.85 -15.18 -7.35
C SER A 233 -4.65 -16.68 -7.10
N THR A 234 -3.47 -17.21 -7.39
CA THR A 234 -3.05 -18.60 -7.18
C THR A 234 -2.42 -18.85 -5.81
N GLY A 235 -2.36 -17.84 -4.93
CA GLY A 235 -1.72 -17.94 -3.61
C GLY A 235 -0.22 -17.63 -3.60
N ASN A 236 0.50 -17.86 -4.69
CA ASN A 236 1.93 -17.54 -4.80
C ASN A 236 2.14 -16.09 -5.25
N PRO A 237 3.15 -15.39 -4.71
CA PRO A 237 3.50 -14.04 -5.14
C PRO A 237 3.92 -13.99 -6.62
N LYS A 238 3.51 -12.91 -7.31
CA LYS A 238 3.99 -12.59 -8.66
C LYS A 238 5.05 -11.49 -8.56
N ALA A 239 6.13 -11.62 -9.34
CA ALA A 239 7.18 -10.62 -9.39
C ALA A 239 6.92 -9.62 -10.53
N VAL A 240 6.43 -8.45 -10.17
CA VAL A 240 6.17 -7.33 -11.11
C VAL A 240 7.49 -6.74 -11.56
N ILE A 241 7.72 -6.71 -12.86
CA ILE A 241 8.88 -6.06 -13.45
C ILE A 241 8.70 -4.54 -13.35
N ASN A 242 9.59 -3.86 -12.65
CA ASN A 242 9.67 -2.40 -12.61
C ASN A 242 10.89 -1.95 -13.41
N THR A 243 10.69 -1.20 -14.49
CA THR A 243 11.76 -0.66 -15.32
C THR A 243 12.15 0.76 -14.87
N GLN A 244 13.30 1.26 -15.34
CA GLN A 244 13.72 2.64 -15.11
C GLN A 244 12.67 3.61 -15.67
N ARG A 245 12.09 3.35 -16.84
CA ARG A 245 10.99 4.12 -17.44
C ARG A 245 9.81 4.25 -16.49
N MET A 246 9.34 3.13 -15.94
CA MET A 246 8.20 3.11 -15.02
C MET A 246 8.43 4.01 -13.80
N ILE A 247 9.58 3.84 -13.16
CA ILE A 247 9.93 4.60 -11.95
C ILE A 247 10.07 6.09 -12.28
N CYS A 248 10.82 6.44 -13.32
CA CYS A 248 11.08 7.83 -13.67
C CYS A 248 9.82 8.57 -14.15
N ALA A 249 9.04 7.95 -15.04
CA ALA A 249 7.78 8.54 -15.50
C ALA A 249 6.81 8.78 -14.34
N ASN A 250 6.71 7.80 -13.42
CA ASN A 250 5.83 7.92 -12.25
C ASN A 250 6.22 9.09 -11.33
N GLN A 251 7.52 9.39 -11.18
CA GLN A 251 7.96 10.53 -10.38
C GLN A 251 7.61 11.88 -11.04
N VAL A 252 7.62 11.96 -12.38
CA VAL A 252 7.14 13.14 -13.08
C VAL A 252 5.64 13.31 -12.93
N MET A 253 4.86 12.23 -13.07
CA MET A 253 3.42 12.24 -12.80
C MET A 253 3.11 12.78 -11.40
N LEU A 254 3.83 12.31 -10.38
CA LEU A 254 3.70 12.79 -9.01
C LEU A 254 4.05 14.27 -8.87
N ARG A 255 5.17 14.71 -9.44
CA ARG A 255 5.63 16.10 -9.35
C ARG A 255 4.73 17.06 -10.11
N GLU A 256 4.13 16.64 -11.21
CA GLU A 256 3.17 17.47 -11.95
C GLU A 256 1.83 17.58 -11.21
N THR A 257 1.37 16.47 -10.61
CA THR A 257 0.14 16.43 -9.83
C THR A 257 0.29 17.15 -8.49
N LEU A 258 1.34 16.82 -7.72
CA LEU A 258 1.68 17.46 -6.46
C LEU A 258 2.65 18.63 -6.74
N ALA A 259 2.17 19.65 -7.46
CA ALA A 259 3.02 20.70 -8.01
C ALA A 259 3.77 21.51 -6.95
N PHE A 260 3.30 21.55 -5.68
CA PHE A 260 4.01 22.13 -4.54
C PHE A 260 5.39 21.49 -4.28
N LEU A 261 5.64 20.28 -4.77
CA LEU A 261 6.96 19.64 -4.72
C LEU A 261 8.03 20.36 -5.57
N LYS A 262 7.61 21.28 -6.44
CA LYS A 262 8.52 22.14 -7.22
C LYS A 262 9.00 23.34 -6.41
N ASP A 263 8.24 23.74 -5.40
CA ASP A 263 8.47 24.94 -4.61
C ASP A 263 9.42 24.66 -3.42
N GLU A 264 9.29 23.49 -2.80
CA GLU A 264 10.08 23.07 -1.64
C GLU A 264 10.41 21.56 -1.71
N PRO A 265 11.68 21.17 -1.48
CA PRO A 265 12.05 19.75 -1.36
C PRO A 265 11.28 19.08 -0.21
N PRO A 266 10.69 17.89 -0.42
CA PRO A 266 9.87 17.24 0.58
C PRO A 266 10.70 16.77 1.79
N VAL A 267 10.12 16.91 2.98
CA VAL A 267 10.56 16.24 4.20
C VAL A 267 9.47 15.28 4.60
N ILE A 268 9.79 13.99 4.65
CA ILE A 268 8.83 12.96 5.01
C ILE A 268 9.32 12.13 6.20
N VAL A 269 8.38 11.72 7.03
CA VAL A 269 8.57 10.73 8.12
C VAL A 269 7.76 9.51 7.70
N ASP A 270 8.40 8.38 7.43
CA ASP A 270 7.78 7.27 6.72
C ASP A 270 8.18 5.90 7.28
N TRP A 271 7.18 5.07 7.58
CA TRP A 271 7.32 3.67 7.99
C TRP A 271 6.86 2.68 6.92
N LEU A 272 6.27 3.17 5.82
CA LEU A 272 5.68 2.30 4.79
C LEU A 272 6.71 1.34 4.21
N PRO A 273 6.41 0.02 4.15
CA PRO A 273 7.38 -0.98 3.75
C PRO A 273 7.89 -0.80 2.32
N TRP A 274 9.19 -0.96 2.11
CA TRP A 274 9.80 -0.81 0.78
C TRP A 274 9.63 -2.01 -0.14
N ASN A 275 9.25 -3.16 0.39
CA ASN A 275 8.75 -4.28 -0.41
C ASN A 275 7.38 -4.00 -1.02
N HIS A 276 6.81 -2.83 -0.72
CA HIS A 276 5.55 -2.33 -1.21
C HIS A 276 5.75 -1.13 -2.12
N THR A 277 4.98 -1.06 -3.21
CA THR A 277 5.10 0.02 -4.20
C THR A 277 4.87 1.42 -3.60
N PHE A 278 4.03 1.56 -2.56
CA PHE A 278 3.77 2.86 -1.91
C PHE A 278 5.02 3.37 -1.17
N GLY A 279 5.64 2.57 -0.29
CA GLY A 279 6.91 2.94 0.33
C GLY A 279 8.08 2.93 -0.67
N GLY A 280 8.24 1.79 -1.38
CA GLY A 280 9.44 1.50 -2.17
C GLY A 280 9.55 2.17 -3.54
N ASN A 281 8.43 2.55 -4.19
CA ASN A 281 8.46 3.31 -5.44
C ASN A 281 8.05 4.76 -5.23
N HIS A 282 6.89 4.98 -4.58
CA HIS A 282 6.29 6.29 -4.46
C HIS A 282 7.12 7.17 -3.51
N ASN A 283 7.28 6.78 -2.23
CA ASN A 283 7.87 7.67 -1.23
C ASN A 283 9.39 7.85 -1.39
N ILE A 284 10.14 6.76 -1.59
CA ILE A 284 11.60 6.85 -1.87
C ILE A 284 11.83 7.63 -3.16
N GLY A 285 11.10 7.28 -4.23
CA GLY A 285 11.25 7.93 -5.52
C GLY A 285 10.91 9.41 -5.46
N LEU A 286 9.80 9.78 -4.80
CA LEU A 286 9.39 11.17 -4.60
C LEU A 286 10.44 11.97 -3.83
N THR A 287 11.01 11.39 -2.77
CA THR A 287 12.08 12.02 -1.99
C THR A 287 13.32 12.25 -2.86
N LEU A 288 13.82 11.21 -3.52
CA LEU A 288 14.98 11.31 -4.39
C LEU A 288 14.76 12.27 -5.56
N TYR A 289 13.62 12.13 -6.25
CA TYR A 289 13.34 12.91 -7.45
C TYR A 289 13.33 14.41 -7.19
N ASN A 290 12.80 14.83 -6.05
CA ASN A 290 12.64 16.24 -5.67
C ASN A 290 13.73 16.77 -4.72
N GLY A 291 14.78 15.99 -4.43
CA GLY A 291 15.88 16.43 -3.55
C GLY A 291 15.47 16.56 -2.10
N GLY A 292 14.52 15.76 -1.66
CA GLY A 292 13.98 15.78 -0.31
C GLY A 292 14.80 15.03 0.73
N SER A 293 14.24 14.94 1.94
CA SER A 293 14.80 14.17 3.06
C SER A 293 13.76 13.21 3.62
N MET A 294 14.14 11.94 3.80
CA MET A 294 13.29 10.91 4.39
C MET A 294 13.82 10.51 5.77
N TYR A 295 12.98 10.65 6.77
CA TYR A 295 13.23 10.15 8.11
C TYR A 295 12.53 8.81 8.27
N LEU A 296 13.31 7.73 8.39
CA LEU A 296 12.78 6.37 8.52
C LEU A 296 12.15 6.22 9.90
N ASP A 297 10.88 5.87 9.89
CA ASP A 297 10.09 5.66 11.09
C ASP A 297 10.00 4.16 11.39
N ALA A 298 10.57 3.73 12.50
CA ALA A 298 10.46 2.34 12.96
C ALA A 298 9.08 2.05 13.60
N GLY A 299 8.26 3.09 13.77
CA GLY A 299 6.90 2.98 14.30
C GLY A 299 5.97 2.18 13.39
N LYS A 300 4.87 1.72 13.98
CA LYS A 300 3.79 1.00 13.28
C LYS A 300 2.46 1.39 13.91
N PRO A 301 1.34 1.33 13.16
CA PRO A 301 0.02 1.67 13.67
C PRO A 301 -0.59 0.55 14.54
N VAL A 302 0.17 0.14 15.56
CA VAL A 302 -0.20 -0.85 16.57
C VAL A 302 0.19 -0.35 17.95
N PRO A 303 -0.49 -0.78 19.02
CA PRO A 303 -0.10 -0.46 20.40
C PRO A 303 1.38 -0.81 20.67
N GLY A 304 2.12 0.08 21.32
CA GLY A 304 3.56 -0.06 21.56
C GLY A 304 4.44 0.28 20.35
N GLY A 305 3.85 0.48 19.16
CA GLY A 305 4.57 0.84 17.93
C GLY A 305 4.33 2.28 17.49
N ILE A 306 3.11 2.81 17.72
CA ILE A 306 2.75 4.17 17.28
C ILE A 306 3.50 5.26 18.06
N GLU A 307 3.94 4.98 19.27
CA GLU A 307 4.68 5.91 20.12
C GLU A 307 6.02 6.31 19.50
N GLU A 308 6.64 5.41 18.74
CA GLU A 308 7.85 5.74 18.00
C GLU A 308 7.57 6.77 16.87
N THR A 309 6.48 6.58 16.13
CA THR A 309 6.00 7.57 15.15
C THR A 309 5.73 8.92 15.81
N VAL A 310 5.06 8.92 16.95
CA VAL A 310 4.80 10.13 17.75
C VAL A 310 6.10 10.85 18.10
N ARG A 311 7.08 10.12 18.64
CA ARG A 311 8.41 10.66 19.00
C ARG A 311 9.10 11.28 17.78
N ASN A 312 9.04 10.61 16.63
CA ASN A 312 9.65 11.13 15.41
C ASN A 312 8.97 12.41 14.91
N LEU A 313 7.64 12.47 14.97
CA LEU A 313 6.86 13.64 14.58
C LEU A 313 6.96 14.81 15.57
N GLN A 314 7.31 14.57 16.84
CA GLN A 314 7.64 15.64 17.78
C GLN A 314 8.96 16.35 17.45
N GLU A 315 9.89 15.64 16.79
CA GLU A 315 11.18 16.21 16.36
C GLU A 315 11.13 16.78 14.94
N ILE A 316 10.50 16.05 14.02
CA ILE A 316 10.52 16.32 12.58
C ILE A 316 9.14 16.79 12.10
N SER A 317 9.10 18.00 11.52
CA SER A 317 7.90 18.54 10.89
C SER A 317 7.85 18.10 9.41
N PRO A 318 6.94 17.23 8.99
CA PRO A 318 6.83 16.79 7.61
C PRO A 318 6.25 17.91 6.72
N THR A 319 6.66 17.95 5.45
CA THR A 319 6.03 18.84 4.46
C THR A 319 4.87 18.15 3.73
N VAL A 320 4.93 16.83 3.62
CA VAL A 320 3.85 15.98 3.17
C VAL A 320 3.87 14.68 4.00
N TYR A 321 2.70 14.19 4.38
CA TYR A 321 2.59 13.00 5.22
C TYR A 321 1.81 11.91 4.49
N PHE A 322 2.48 10.79 4.23
CA PHE A 322 1.93 9.62 3.57
C PHE A 322 1.62 8.54 4.59
N ASN A 323 0.43 7.97 4.52
CA ASN A 323 0.10 6.86 5.41
C ASN A 323 -1.03 5.98 4.83
N VAL A 324 -1.29 4.87 5.47
CA VAL A 324 -2.51 4.09 5.31
C VAL A 324 -3.57 4.58 6.30
N PRO A 325 -4.87 4.32 6.08
CA PRO A 325 -5.93 4.76 6.99
C PRO A 325 -5.69 4.42 8.45
N LYS A 326 -5.23 3.19 8.75
CA LYS A 326 -4.93 2.77 10.12
C LYS A 326 -3.83 3.62 10.79
N GLY A 327 -2.86 4.10 10.02
CA GLY A 327 -1.82 4.99 10.55
C GLY A 327 -2.40 6.34 11.01
N TYR A 328 -3.32 6.91 10.25
CA TYR A 328 -4.04 8.12 10.65
C TYR A 328 -4.93 7.89 11.88
N GLU A 329 -5.67 6.78 11.90
CA GLU A 329 -6.50 6.40 13.05
C GLU A 329 -5.69 6.30 14.34
N SER A 330 -4.54 5.60 14.28
CA SER A 330 -3.67 5.38 15.44
C SER A 330 -2.98 6.67 15.90
N LEU A 331 -2.68 7.60 14.98
CA LEU A 331 -2.04 8.87 15.31
C LEU A 331 -3.03 9.91 15.88
N LEU A 332 -4.32 9.82 15.50
CA LEU A 332 -5.34 10.83 15.82
C LEU A 332 -5.48 11.12 17.33
N PRO A 333 -5.52 10.15 18.26
CA PRO A 333 -5.58 10.42 19.70
C PRO A 333 -4.41 11.29 20.19
N TYR A 334 -3.20 10.98 19.75
CA TYR A 334 -1.99 11.73 20.14
C TYR A 334 -2.01 13.17 19.60
N LEU A 335 -2.44 13.37 18.35
CA LEU A 335 -2.62 14.72 17.79
C LEU A 335 -3.69 15.52 18.52
N ARG A 336 -4.71 14.85 19.07
CA ARG A 336 -5.78 15.50 19.85
C ARG A 336 -5.28 15.94 21.21
N ASP A 337 -4.53 15.10 21.88
CA ASP A 337 -4.18 15.26 23.31
C ASP A 337 -2.86 16.04 23.49
N ASP A 338 -1.89 15.94 22.58
CA ASP A 338 -0.61 16.63 22.63
C ASP A 338 -0.60 17.84 21.68
N GLN A 339 -0.66 19.06 22.28
CA GLN A 339 -0.61 20.32 21.54
C GLN A 339 0.74 20.52 20.85
N GLY A 340 1.85 20.14 21.50
CA GLY A 340 3.20 20.32 20.95
C GLY A 340 3.40 19.47 19.71
N LEU A 341 3.00 18.18 19.77
CA LEU A 341 2.99 17.27 18.62
C LEU A 341 2.12 17.84 17.48
N ARG A 342 0.91 18.27 17.80
CA ARG A 342 -0.04 18.80 16.81
C ARG A 342 0.54 20.04 16.12
N ALA A 343 1.07 21.01 16.88
CA ALA A 343 1.70 22.20 16.33
C ALA A 343 2.86 21.84 15.39
N LYS A 344 3.72 20.91 15.81
CA LYS A 344 4.86 20.42 15.03
C LYS A 344 4.42 19.68 13.76
N PHE A 345 3.43 18.82 13.86
CA PHE A 345 2.91 18.03 12.74
C PHE A 345 2.33 18.92 11.63
N PHE A 346 1.50 19.92 11.98
CA PHE A 346 0.88 20.80 11.01
C PHE A 346 1.74 21.98 10.60
N ASP A 347 2.94 22.17 11.17
CA ASP A 347 3.74 23.39 10.97
C ASP A 347 4.05 23.67 9.50
N ARG A 348 4.61 22.69 8.79
CA ARG A 348 5.02 22.81 7.39
C ARG A 348 4.14 22.02 6.43
N LEU A 349 3.14 21.29 6.93
CA LEU A 349 2.40 20.29 6.20
C LEU A 349 1.57 20.87 5.04
N HIS A 350 1.97 20.63 3.79
CA HIS A 350 1.25 21.04 2.59
C HIS A 350 0.05 20.14 2.29
N ALA A 351 0.22 18.85 2.45
CA ALA A 351 -0.82 17.87 2.19
C ALA A 351 -0.63 16.59 3.04
N MET A 352 -1.72 15.90 3.30
CA MET A 352 -1.78 14.53 3.77
C MET A 352 -2.20 13.63 2.61
N PHE A 353 -1.68 12.41 2.54
CA PHE A 353 -2.01 11.47 1.48
C PHE A 353 -2.24 10.07 2.07
N PHE A 354 -3.33 9.41 1.71
CA PHE A 354 -3.57 8.03 2.09
C PHE A 354 -3.80 7.13 0.89
N SER A 355 -3.51 5.85 1.05
CA SER A 355 -3.76 4.81 0.05
C SER A 355 -3.95 3.44 0.70
N GLY A 356 -4.34 2.44 -0.10
CA GLY A 356 -4.48 1.04 0.31
C GLY A 356 -5.86 0.66 0.83
N ALA A 357 -6.63 1.61 1.36
CA ALA A 357 -8.02 1.45 1.80
C ALA A 357 -8.72 2.80 1.88
N ALA A 358 -10.03 2.82 2.07
CA ALA A 358 -10.78 4.04 2.31
C ALA A 358 -10.53 4.59 3.73
N LEU A 359 -10.30 5.89 3.85
CA LEU A 359 -10.21 6.58 5.14
C LEU A 359 -11.61 6.86 5.66
N SER A 360 -11.86 6.58 6.95
CA SER A 360 -13.18 6.82 7.54
C SER A 360 -13.49 8.33 7.59
N PRO A 361 -14.76 8.74 7.33
CA PRO A 361 -15.16 10.14 7.43
C PRO A 361 -14.90 10.74 8.81
N PHE A 362 -14.98 9.94 9.88
CA PHE A 362 -14.67 10.39 11.23
C PHE A 362 -13.20 10.83 11.38
N VAL A 363 -12.26 10.01 10.91
CA VAL A 363 -10.83 10.33 10.98
C VAL A 363 -10.51 11.55 10.11
N TRP A 364 -11.08 11.60 8.91
CA TRP A 364 -10.93 12.74 8.00
C TRP A 364 -11.37 14.06 8.65
N ASN A 365 -12.61 14.11 9.12
CA ASN A 365 -13.17 15.31 9.73
C ASN A 365 -12.40 15.71 11.00
N SER A 366 -11.98 14.74 11.81
CA SER A 366 -11.18 15.02 13.01
C SER A 366 -9.81 15.64 12.67
N LEU A 367 -9.14 15.17 11.62
CA LEU A 367 -7.87 15.76 11.15
C LEU A 367 -8.08 17.18 10.61
N ASP A 368 -9.17 17.42 9.87
CA ASP A 368 -9.55 18.76 9.40
C ASP A 368 -9.80 19.72 10.57
N GLU A 369 -10.56 19.29 11.60
CA GLU A 369 -10.82 20.08 12.81
C GLU A 369 -9.52 20.43 13.55
N LEU A 370 -8.60 19.46 13.69
CA LEU A 370 -7.31 19.70 14.34
C LEU A 370 -6.42 20.65 13.53
N ALA A 371 -6.41 20.51 12.20
CA ALA A 371 -5.68 21.42 11.32
C ALA A 371 -6.23 22.86 11.40
N VAL A 372 -7.56 23.01 11.37
CA VAL A 372 -8.23 24.31 11.51
C VAL A 372 -7.94 24.94 12.89
N LYS A 373 -8.01 24.14 13.96
CA LYS A 373 -7.69 24.61 15.32
C LYS A 373 -6.26 25.12 15.41
N GLU A 374 -5.31 24.49 14.72
CA GLU A 374 -3.89 24.82 14.82
C GLU A 374 -3.45 25.91 13.84
N LYS A 375 -3.98 25.91 12.62
CA LYS A 375 -3.52 26.76 11.50
C LYS A 375 -4.58 27.71 10.95
N GLY A 376 -5.85 27.59 11.32
CA GLY A 376 -6.97 28.36 10.78
C GLY A 376 -7.45 27.91 9.40
N TYR A 377 -6.89 26.83 8.83
CA TYR A 377 -7.27 26.25 7.54
C TYR A 377 -7.18 24.73 7.58
N ARG A 378 -7.87 24.06 6.66
CA ARG A 378 -7.75 22.62 6.45
C ARG A 378 -6.50 22.31 5.62
N VAL A 379 -5.80 21.25 5.97
CA VAL A 379 -4.71 20.70 5.13
C VAL A 379 -5.32 19.73 4.13
N PRO A 380 -5.04 19.85 2.81
CA PRO A 380 -5.56 18.93 1.81
C PRO A 380 -5.27 17.48 2.15
N MET A 381 -6.31 16.64 2.20
CA MET A 381 -6.21 15.19 2.30
C MET A 381 -6.39 14.61 0.90
N LEU A 382 -5.37 13.93 0.40
CA LEU A 382 -5.30 13.42 -0.96
C LEU A 382 -5.35 11.89 -0.96
N THR A 383 -5.75 11.34 -2.10
CA THR A 383 -5.70 9.92 -2.39
C THR A 383 -5.67 9.70 -3.90
N GLY A 384 -5.57 8.45 -4.31
CA GLY A 384 -5.59 8.07 -5.71
C GLY A 384 -5.77 6.57 -5.88
N LEU A 385 -5.84 6.14 -7.14
CA LEU A 385 -5.88 4.73 -7.52
C LEU A 385 -4.57 4.35 -8.19
N GLY A 386 -4.09 3.16 -7.86
CA GLY A 386 -2.93 2.57 -8.50
C GLY A 386 -2.61 1.19 -7.96
N ALA A 387 -1.64 0.55 -8.56
CA ALA A 387 -1.22 -0.80 -8.23
C ALA A 387 0.30 -0.91 -8.35
N THR A 388 0.89 -2.01 -7.86
CA THR A 388 2.32 -2.30 -8.07
C THR A 388 2.66 -2.30 -9.56
N GLU A 389 1.74 -2.77 -10.38
CA GLU A 389 1.82 -2.86 -11.82
C GLU A 389 1.78 -1.50 -12.54
N THR A 390 1.47 -0.41 -11.81
CA THR A 390 1.45 0.97 -12.33
C THR A 390 2.48 1.90 -11.65
N ALA A 391 3.37 1.40 -10.81
CA ALA A 391 4.57 1.98 -10.17
C ALA A 391 4.39 3.16 -9.16
N PRO A 392 3.36 3.40 -8.38
CA PRO A 392 1.96 2.93 -8.42
C PRO A 392 0.95 3.95 -8.97
N PHE A 393 1.35 5.21 -9.27
CA PHE A 393 0.47 6.37 -9.38
C PHE A 393 -0.23 6.41 -10.75
N PHE A 394 -1.53 6.13 -10.77
CA PHE A 394 -2.34 6.06 -11.98
C PHE A 394 -3.43 7.14 -12.03
N MET A 395 -4.22 7.28 -10.97
CA MET A 395 -5.25 8.32 -10.83
C MET A 395 -5.04 9.11 -9.56
N SER A 396 -5.50 10.35 -9.53
CA SER A 396 -5.43 11.25 -8.37
C SER A 396 -6.67 12.10 -8.23
N VAL A 397 -7.04 12.37 -6.98
CA VAL A 397 -8.09 13.34 -6.64
C VAL A 397 -7.57 14.77 -6.76
N ASN A 398 -8.48 15.70 -7.08
CA ASN A 398 -8.23 17.13 -6.88
C ASN A 398 -8.46 17.49 -5.40
N PRO A 399 -7.63 18.35 -4.77
CA PRO A 399 -7.80 18.75 -3.38
C PRO A 399 -9.19 19.31 -3.03
N ARG A 400 -9.86 19.95 -4.00
CA ARG A 400 -11.17 20.57 -3.81
C ARG A 400 -12.32 19.58 -3.80
N THR A 401 -12.17 18.43 -4.48
CA THR A 401 -13.20 17.40 -4.64
C THR A 401 -12.87 16.13 -3.85
N SER A 402 -11.73 16.12 -3.15
CA SER A 402 -11.25 14.97 -2.40
C SER A 402 -12.20 14.62 -1.26
N ARG A 403 -12.63 13.36 -1.21
CA ARG A 403 -13.47 12.76 -0.18
C ARG A 403 -13.23 11.26 -0.10
N SER A 404 -13.70 10.64 0.96
CA SER A 404 -13.57 9.19 1.12
C SER A 404 -14.24 8.44 -0.04
N GLY A 405 -13.54 7.45 -0.61
CA GLY A 405 -14.00 6.64 -1.74
C GLY A 405 -13.78 7.26 -3.11
N HIS A 406 -13.47 8.57 -3.19
CA HIS A 406 -13.14 9.23 -4.45
C HIS A 406 -11.71 8.90 -4.88
N VAL A 407 -11.50 8.60 -6.17
CA VAL A 407 -10.17 8.26 -6.74
C VAL A 407 -9.71 9.23 -7.84
N GLY A 408 -10.58 10.17 -8.21
CA GLY A 408 -10.24 11.26 -9.13
C GLY A 408 -10.20 10.87 -10.59
N LEU A 409 -9.17 11.36 -11.29
CA LEU A 409 -8.96 11.23 -12.74
C LEU A 409 -7.57 10.66 -13.04
N PRO A 410 -7.37 10.04 -14.24
CA PRO A 410 -6.04 9.64 -14.68
C PRO A 410 -5.10 10.85 -14.75
N VAL A 411 -3.89 10.67 -14.23
CA VAL A 411 -2.85 11.71 -14.25
C VAL A 411 -2.14 11.74 -15.62
N SER A 412 -1.43 12.84 -15.91
CA SER A 412 -0.68 13.01 -17.16
C SER A 412 0.13 11.78 -17.54
N GLY A 413 0.05 11.34 -18.78
CA GLY A 413 0.73 10.15 -19.32
C GLY A 413 0.01 8.82 -19.10
N ASN A 414 -1.12 8.80 -18.39
CA ASN A 414 -1.92 7.59 -18.19
C ASN A 414 -3.26 7.68 -18.93
N ASP A 415 -3.51 6.77 -19.84
CA ASP A 415 -4.84 6.56 -20.42
C ASP A 415 -5.63 5.56 -19.55
N ALA A 416 -6.88 5.88 -19.23
CA ALA A 416 -7.83 4.96 -18.64
C ALA A 416 -8.85 4.51 -19.67
N LYS A 417 -9.17 3.20 -19.66
CA LYS A 417 -10.24 2.59 -20.47
C LYS A 417 -11.23 1.95 -19.50
N LEU A 418 -12.47 2.42 -19.54
CA LEU A 418 -13.56 1.89 -18.76
C LEU A 418 -14.37 0.93 -19.63
N VAL A 419 -14.46 -0.34 -19.22
CA VAL A 419 -15.13 -1.41 -19.98
C VAL A 419 -16.33 -1.91 -19.21
N PRO A 420 -17.53 -1.96 -19.81
CA PRO A 420 -18.70 -2.54 -19.14
C PRO A 420 -18.44 -4.01 -18.76
N ASN A 421 -18.61 -4.34 -17.49
CA ASN A 421 -18.40 -5.68 -16.95
C ASN A 421 -19.41 -5.96 -15.81
N ASN A 422 -20.39 -6.82 -16.09
CA ASN A 422 -21.39 -7.26 -15.10
C ASN A 422 -22.13 -6.10 -14.39
N GLY A 423 -22.48 -5.04 -15.13
CA GLY A 423 -23.19 -3.88 -14.57
C GLY A 423 -22.30 -2.85 -13.90
N LYS A 424 -20.99 -3.04 -13.92
CA LYS A 424 -19.96 -2.10 -13.47
C LYS A 424 -19.05 -1.66 -14.62
N MET A 425 -18.23 -0.64 -14.39
CA MET A 425 -17.21 -0.20 -15.33
C MET A 425 -15.83 -0.63 -14.81
N GLU A 426 -15.26 -1.70 -15.43
CA GLU A 426 -13.90 -2.16 -15.14
C GLU A 426 -12.89 -1.13 -15.68
N VAL A 427 -11.97 -0.66 -14.83
CA VAL A 427 -10.92 0.24 -15.25
C VAL A 427 -9.68 -0.53 -15.72
N ARG A 428 -9.16 -0.13 -16.87
CA ARG A 428 -7.90 -0.60 -17.44
C ARG A 428 -7.00 0.59 -17.68
N CYS A 429 -5.69 0.40 -17.59
CA CYS A 429 -4.73 1.50 -17.72
C CYS A 429 -3.63 1.21 -18.73
N LYS A 430 -3.12 2.29 -19.34
CA LYS A 430 -2.00 2.27 -20.28
C LYS A 430 -1.17 3.53 -20.07
N GLY A 431 0.15 3.37 -19.93
CA GLY A 431 1.06 4.49 -19.74
C GLY A 431 2.51 4.02 -19.56
N PRO A 432 3.48 4.95 -19.55
CA PRO A 432 4.89 4.61 -19.42
C PRO A 432 5.26 4.02 -18.03
N ASN A 433 4.40 4.17 -17.03
CA ASN A 433 4.51 3.61 -15.69
C ASN A 433 3.87 2.22 -15.55
N VAL A 434 3.23 1.70 -16.60
CA VAL A 434 2.62 0.36 -16.58
C VAL A 434 3.68 -0.70 -16.87
N MET A 435 3.68 -1.77 -16.08
CA MET A 435 4.65 -2.86 -16.18
C MET A 435 4.67 -3.52 -17.56
N PRO A 436 5.81 -4.04 -18.03
CA PRO A 436 5.86 -4.88 -19.22
C PRO A 436 5.34 -6.31 -18.97
N GLY A 437 5.28 -6.74 -17.70
CA GLY A 437 4.80 -8.07 -17.33
C GLY A 437 5.32 -8.56 -15.99
N TYR A 438 5.05 -9.83 -15.72
CA TYR A 438 5.54 -10.55 -14.54
C TYR A 438 6.76 -11.39 -14.90
N TRP A 439 7.80 -11.33 -14.07
CA TRP A 439 9.05 -12.02 -14.30
C TRP A 439 8.87 -13.54 -14.43
N ARG A 440 9.30 -14.10 -15.55
CA ARG A 440 9.22 -15.54 -15.89
C ARG A 440 7.80 -16.12 -15.83
N GLN A 441 6.77 -15.29 -16.02
CA GLN A 441 5.36 -15.70 -15.99
C GLN A 441 4.60 -15.18 -17.24
N PRO A 442 4.96 -15.64 -18.46
CA PRO A 442 4.40 -15.10 -19.71
C PRO A 442 2.89 -15.31 -19.84
N ASP A 443 2.36 -16.47 -19.40
CA ASP A 443 0.94 -16.77 -19.50
C ASP A 443 0.07 -15.86 -18.63
N ILE A 444 0.55 -15.53 -17.42
CA ILE A 444 -0.13 -14.58 -16.53
C ILE A 444 -0.02 -13.18 -17.11
N THR A 445 1.13 -12.82 -17.63
CA THR A 445 1.35 -11.53 -18.31
C THR A 445 0.37 -11.34 -19.45
N ALA A 446 0.27 -12.30 -20.37
CA ALA A 446 -0.62 -12.21 -21.52
C ALA A 446 -2.10 -12.03 -21.11
N LYS A 447 -2.55 -12.71 -20.04
CA LYS A 447 -3.93 -12.59 -19.54
C LYS A 447 -4.22 -11.26 -18.87
N SER A 448 -3.18 -10.55 -18.41
CA SER A 448 -3.30 -9.29 -17.66
C SER A 448 -3.50 -8.07 -18.54
N PHE A 449 -3.35 -8.20 -19.84
CA PHE A 449 -3.57 -7.12 -20.82
C PHE A 449 -4.74 -7.44 -21.72
N ASP A 450 -5.37 -6.41 -22.27
CA ASP A 450 -6.32 -6.57 -23.36
C ASP A 450 -5.64 -6.46 -24.73
N GLU A 451 -6.42 -6.60 -25.80
CA GLU A 451 -5.94 -6.62 -27.19
C GLU A 451 -5.35 -5.26 -27.63
N GLU A 452 -5.70 -4.17 -26.94
CA GLU A 452 -5.17 -2.82 -27.18
C GLU A 452 -3.95 -2.51 -26.28
N GLY A 453 -3.53 -3.46 -25.43
CA GLY A 453 -2.39 -3.32 -24.54
C GLY A 453 -2.70 -2.54 -23.27
N PHE A 454 -3.96 -2.43 -22.85
CA PHE A 454 -4.32 -1.88 -21.55
C PHE A 454 -4.23 -2.96 -20.48
N TYR A 455 -3.54 -2.64 -19.39
CA TYR A 455 -3.46 -3.49 -18.21
C TYR A 455 -4.81 -3.51 -17.47
N LYS A 456 -5.30 -4.69 -17.14
CA LYS A 456 -6.56 -4.93 -16.41
C LYS A 456 -6.29 -4.84 -14.91
N LEU A 457 -6.67 -3.72 -14.26
CA LEU A 457 -6.50 -3.58 -12.80
C LEU A 457 -7.38 -4.56 -12.03
N GLY A 458 -8.55 -4.92 -12.59
CA GLY A 458 -9.57 -5.70 -11.90
C GLY A 458 -10.41 -4.88 -10.93
N ASP A 459 -10.26 -3.58 -10.90
CA ASP A 459 -11.02 -2.63 -10.12
C ASP A 459 -12.17 -2.05 -10.95
N ALA A 460 -13.28 -1.68 -10.28
CA ALA A 460 -14.41 -0.99 -10.89
C ALA A 460 -14.48 0.46 -10.45
N LEU A 461 -14.93 1.32 -11.36
CA LEU A 461 -15.16 2.74 -11.11
C LEU A 461 -16.61 3.13 -11.42
N LYS A 462 -17.09 4.12 -10.68
CA LYS A 462 -18.39 4.76 -10.92
C LYS A 462 -18.18 6.26 -11.08
N PRO A 463 -18.71 6.91 -12.13
CA PRO A 463 -18.61 8.36 -12.26
C PRO A 463 -19.33 9.05 -11.11
N VAL A 464 -18.74 10.13 -10.60
CA VAL A 464 -19.38 11.01 -9.60
C VAL A 464 -20.60 11.68 -10.21
N ASP A 465 -20.42 12.17 -11.44
CA ASP A 465 -21.48 12.74 -12.26
C ASP A 465 -21.51 12.01 -13.61
N PRO A 466 -22.62 11.33 -13.98
CA PRO A 466 -22.75 10.66 -15.28
C PRO A 466 -22.70 11.60 -16.47
N ASP A 467 -23.01 12.87 -16.28
CA ASP A 467 -23.06 13.90 -17.32
C ASP A 467 -21.73 14.65 -17.43
N ASP A 468 -20.93 14.71 -16.34
CA ASP A 468 -19.58 15.32 -16.33
C ASP A 468 -18.52 14.38 -15.71
N PHE A 469 -17.82 13.65 -16.57
CA PHE A 469 -16.74 12.75 -16.12
C PHE A 469 -15.51 13.49 -15.58
N ASN A 470 -15.36 14.79 -15.83
CA ASN A 470 -14.30 15.58 -15.20
C ASN A 470 -14.57 15.85 -13.70
N ALA A 471 -15.76 15.56 -13.21
CA ALA A 471 -16.02 15.47 -11.77
C ALA A 471 -15.28 14.31 -11.09
N GLY A 472 -14.71 13.37 -11.87
CA GLY A 472 -13.94 12.24 -11.41
C GLY A 472 -14.78 11.00 -11.11
N PHE A 473 -14.14 10.02 -10.46
CA PHE A 473 -14.70 8.70 -10.24
C PHE A 473 -14.60 8.28 -8.77
N ASP A 474 -15.59 7.51 -8.33
CA ASP A 474 -15.56 6.77 -7.08
C ASP A 474 -15.12 5.32 -7.33
N PHE A 475 -14.42 4.74 -6.37
CA PHE A 475 -14.08 3.32 -6.36
C PHE A 475 -15.34 2.47 -6.12
N ASP A 476 -15.60 1.53 -7.01
CA ASP A 476 -16.81 0.66 -6.96
C ASP A 476 -16.49 -0.82 -6.69
N GLY A 477 -15.36 -1.09 -6.02
CA GLY A 477 -14.95 -2.42 -5.62
C GLY A 477 -14.12 -3.16 -6.65
N ARG A 478 -13.81 -4.43 -6.36
CA ARG A 478 -13.04 -5.33 -7.23
C ARG A 478 -13.97 -6.26 -7.99
N ILE A 479 -13.82 -6.30 -9.30
CA ILE A 479 -14.62 -7.16 -10.18
C ILE A 479 -14.54 -8.64 -9.76
N GLY A 480 -13.34 -9.12 -9.41
CA GLY A 480 -13.10 -10.52 -9.05
C GLY A 480 -13.58 -10.94 -7.66
N GLU A 481 -14.02 -10.00 -6.82
CA GLU A 481 -14.56 -10.27 -5.48
C GLU A 481 -16.10 -10.34 -5.50
N ASP A 482 -16.75 -9.69 -6.46
CA ASP A 482 -18.20 -9.68 -6.57
C ASP A 482 -18.73 -11.04 -7.02
N PHE A 483 -19.90 -11.42 -6.50
CA PHE A 483 -20.49 -12.73 -6.78
C PHE A 483 -22.02 -12.64 -6.92
N LYS A 484 -22.63 -13.73 -7.41
CA LYS A 484 -24.09 -13.88 -7.49
C LYS A 484 -24.62 -14.76 -6.36
N LEU A 485 -25.75 -14.36 -5.78
CA LEU A 485 -26.60 -15.23 -4.98
C LEU A 485 -27.27 -16.29 -5.84
N GLY A 486 -27.83 -17.32 -5.22
CA GLY A 486 -28.65 -18.34 -5.90
C GLY A 486 -29.84 -17.75 -6.68
N SER A 487 -30.38 -16.63 -6.25
CA SER A 487 -31.41 -15.84 -6.95
C SER A 487 -30.91 -15.13 -8.23
N GLY A 488 -29.60 -15.15 -8.51
CA GLY A 488 -28.99 -14.38 -9.59
C GLY A 488 -28.66 -12.94 -9.24
N THR A 489 -28.98 -12.46 -8.04
CA THR A 489 -28.70 -11.10 -7.57
C THR A 489 -27.20 -10.91 -7.34
N TRP A 490 -26.61 -9.85 -7.92
CA TRP A 490 -25.22 -9.49 -7.69
C TRP A 490 -24.98 -8.91 -6.32
N VAL A 491 -23.92 -9.32 -5.65
CA VAL A 491 -23.40 -8.77 -4.40
C VAL A 491 -22.10 -8.01 -4.68
N SER A 492 -22.13 -6.70 -4.47
CA SER A 492 -20.93 -5.85 -4.51
C SER A 492 -20.18 -5.94 -3.19
N VAL A 493 -19.16 -6.76 -3.16
CA VAL A 493 -18.44 -7.13 -1.92
C VAL A 493 -17.72 -5.94 -1.30
N GLY A 494 -16.98 -5.17 -2.08
CA GLY A 494 -16.18 -4.05 -1.56
C GLY A 494 -17.01 -3.01 -0.81
N PRO A 495 -18.03 -2.40 -1.42
CA PRO A 495 -18.92 -1.46 -0.75
C PRO A 495 -19.67 -2.06 0.44
N LEU A 496 -20.12 -3.32 0.35
CA LEU A 496 -20.81 -4.00 1.44
C LEU A 496 -19.89 -4.21 2.66
N ARG A 497 -18.65 -4.67 2.40
CA ARG A 497 -17.61 -4.84 3.42
C ARG A 497 -17.30 -3.52 4.13
N ALA A 498 -17.08 -2.44 3.40
CA ALA A 498 -16.78 -1.12 3.97
C ALA A 498 -17.93 -0.62 4.87
N ARG A 499 -19.18 -0.74 4.41
CA ARG A 499 -20.37 -0.38 5.21
C ARG A 499 -20.51 -1.23 6.46
N PHE A 500 -20.26 -2.54 6.37
CA PHE A 500 -20.34 -3.46 7.50
C PHE A 500 -19.30 -3.14 8.57
N VAL A 501 -18.03 -2.96 8.18
CA VAL A 501 -16.95 -2.60 9.12
C VAL A 501 -17.28 -1.28 9.83
N ALA A 502 -17.71 -0.26 9.09
CA ALA A 502 -18.09 1.03 9.66
C ALA A 502 -19.26 0.91 10.66
N ALA A 503 -20.29 0.13 10.34
CA ALA A 503 -21.45 -0.07 11.20
C ALA A 503 -21.14 -0.89 12.46
N CYS A 504 -20.14 -1.77 12.40
CA CYS A 504 -19.75 -2.65 13.50
C CYS A 504 -18.53 -2.13 14.30
N ALA A 505 -18.02 -0.95 13.97
CA ALA A 505 -16.92 -0.34 14.73
C ALA A 505 -17.32 -0.10 16.21
N PRO A 506 -16.36 -0.17 17.17
CA PRO A 506 -14.96 -0.54 16.99
C PRO A 506 -14.71 -2.06 17.07
N LEU A 507 -15.73 -2.90 17.18
CA LEU A 507 -15.62 -4.35 17.42
C LEU A 507 -15.02 -5.14 16.26
N VAL A 508 -15.20 -4.65 15.03
CA VAL A 508 -14.86 -5.37 13.80
C VAL A 508 -13.70 -4.67 13.10
N ARG A 509 -12.59 -5.39 12.95
CA ARG A 509 -11.45 -4.95 12.16
C ARG A 509 -11.71 -5.13 10.68
N ASP A 510 -12.31 -6.26 10.30
CA ASP A 510 -12.59 -6.60 8.92
C ASP A 510 -13.63 -7.73 8.80
N VAL A 511 -14.11 -7.99 7.58
CA VAL A 511 -15.13 -9.01 7.31
C VAL A 511 -14.91 -9.68 5.97
N VAL A 512 -15.20 -10.97 5.89
CA VAL A 512 -15.28 -11.75 4.65
C VAL A 512 -16.75 -12.04 4.34
N ILE A 513 -17.19 -11.58 3.18
CA ILE A 513 -18.58 -11.69 2.73
C ILE A 513 -18.77 -13.04 2.05
N ALA A 514 -19.71 -13.85 2.54
CA ALA A 514 -20.08 -15.14 2.00
C ALA A 514 -21.47 -15.12 1.38
N GLY A 515 -21.73 -16.00 0.40
CA GLY A 515 -23.05 -16.06 -0.25
C GLY A 515 -23.02 -16.56 -1.69
N ILE A 516 -21.87 -16.96 -2.22
CA ILE A 516 -21.75 -17.49 -3.59
C ILE A 516 -22.71 -18.66 -3.78
N ASN A 517 -23.67 -18.53 -4.71
CA ASN A 517 -24.71 -19.51 -5.01
C ASN A 517 -25.58 -19.90 -3.79
N ARG A 518 -25.66 -19.08 -2.75
CA ARG A 518 -26.55 -19.24 -1.59
C ARG A 518 -27.74 -18.27 -1.70
N ASP A 519 -28.76 -18.50 -0.89
CA ASP A 519 -29.98 -17.68 -0.92
C ASP A 519 -29.82 -16.32 -0.21
N GLU A 520 -28.86 -16.20 0.68
CA GLU A 520 -28.59 -15.02 1.49
C GLU A 520 -27.09 -14.72 1.64
N VAL A 521 -26.80 -13.47 2.01
CA VAL A 521 -25.45 -13.01 2.35
C VAL A 521 -25.17 -13.28 3.82
N SER A 522 -24.02 -13.82 4.13
CA SER A 522 -23.51 -14.06 5.49
C SER A 522 -22.07 -13.57 5.63
N ALA A 523 -21.52 -13.57 6.85
CA ALA A 523 -20.22 -12.99 7.13
C ALA A 523 -19.34 -13.85 8.04
N LEU A 524 -18.04 -13.94 7.71
CA LEU A 524 -16.98 -14.33 8.64
C LEU A 524 -16.29 -13.05 9.13
N VAL A 525 -16.29 -12.83 10.44
CA VAL A 525 -15.91 -11.55 11.05
C VAL A 525 -14.54 -11.67 11.72
N VAL A 526 -13.66 -10.75 11.42
CA VAL A 526 -12.37 -10.55 12.11
C VAL A 526 -12.56 -9.49 13.18
N LEU A 527 -12.45 -9.88 14.45
CA LEU A 527 -12.58 -8.94 15.57
C LEU A 527 -11.36 -8.00 15.67
N ASP A 528 -11.62 -6.81 16.18
CA ASP A 528 -10.62 -5.91 16.73
C ASP A 528 -10.59 -6.14 18.26
N LEU A 529 -9.48 -6.73 18.76
CA LEU A 529 -9.37 -7.06 20.18
C LEU A 529 -9.33 -5.81 21.09
N ASP A 530 -8.76 -4.71 20.59
CA ASP A 530 -8.77 -3.43 21.32
C ASP A 530 -10.18 -2.89 21.39
N GLY A 531 -10.92 -2.93 20.28
CA GLY A 531 -12.34 -2.60 20.25
C GLY A 531 -13.19 -3.48 21.16
N CYS A 532 -12.88 -4.77 21.25
CA CYS A 532 -13.55 -5.69 22.19
C CYS A 532 -13.28 -5.31 23.65
N ARG A 533 -12.06 -4.89 23.98
CA ARG A 533 -11.71 -4.43 25.35
C ARG A 533 -12.40 -3.12 25.74
N LEU A 534 -12.78 -2.29 24.80
CA LEU A 534 -13.66 -1.13 25.09
C LEU A 534 -15.05 -1.57 25.58
N ILE A 535 -15.51 -2.76 25.18
CA ILE A 535 -16.80 -3.33 25.63
C ILE A 535 -16.60 -4.13 26.93
N ASN A 536 -15.57 -4.97 27.00
CA ASN A 536 -15.23 -5.73 28.19
C ASN A 536 -13.73 -5.58 28.49
N PRO A 537 -13.35 -4.67 29.42
CA PRO A 537 -11.95 -4.42 29.78
C PRO A 537 -11.21 -5.61 30.41
N THR A 538 -11.92 -6.67 30.81
CA THR A 538 -11.31 -7.86 31.41
C THR A 538 -10.78 -8.86 30.38
N LEU A 539 -11.00 -8.64 29.09
CA LEU A 539 -10.54 -9.52 28.04
C LEU A 539 -9.01 -9.51 27.92
N PRO A 540 -8.40 -10.70 27.68
CA PRO A 540 -6.99 -10.78 27.33
C PRO A 540 -6.65 -9.98 26.08
N ALA A 541 -5.42 -9.48 26.00
CA ALA A 541 -4.98 -8.63 24.89
C ALA A 541 -4.87 -9.36 23.54
N ASP A 542 -4.65 -10.68 23.55
CA ASP A 542 -4.25 -11.49 22.40
C ASP A 542 -5.04 -12.80 22.24
N ASP A 543 -6.11 -13.01 23.00
CA ASP A 543 -6.92 -14.24 22.95
C ASP A 543 -8.23 -14.05 22.18
N LEU A 544 -8.18 -14.38 20.88
CA LEU A 544 -9.36 -14.36 20.00
C LEU A 544 -10.43 -15.37 20.44
N VAL A 545 -10.05 -16.55 20.98
CA VAL A 545 -11.00 -17.58 21.39
C VAL A 545 -11.87 -17.08 22.53
N VAL A 546 -11.25 -16.45 23.54
CA VAL A 546 -11.96 -15.84 24.66
C VAL A 546 -12.85 -14.70 24.18
N ALA A 547 -12.33 -13.80 23.34
CA ALA A 547 -13.10 -12.65 22.84
C ALA A 547 -14.34 -13.07 22.02
N THR A 548 -14.22 -14.08 21.13
CA THR A 548 -15.33 -14.55 20.30
C THR A 548 -16.43 -15.25 21.07
N ARG A 549 -16.13 -15.79 22.27
CA ARG A 549 -17.07 -16.45 23.17
C ARG A 549 -17.62 -15.53 24.26
N ASP A 550 -17.01 -14.37 24.45
CA ASP A 550 -17.45 -13.42 25.49
C ASP A 550 -18.88 -12.95 25.23
N ARG A 551 -19.73 -13.04 26.27
CA ARG A 551 -21.15 -12.70 26.17
C ARG A 551 -21.37 -11.23 25.81
N LEU A 552 -20.62 -10.32 26.41
CA LEU A 552 -20.78 -8.88 26.17
C LEU A 552 -20.39 -8.49 24.73
N VAL A 553 -19.27 -9.05 24.25
CA VAL A 553 -18.83 -8.86 22.85
C VAL A 553 -19.89 -9.38 21.88
N ARG A 554 -20.40 -10.58 22.11
CA ARG A 554 -21.42 -11.19 21.23
C ARG A 554 -22.75 -10.43 21.23
N GLU A 555 -23.20 -9.96 22.39
CA GLU A 555 -24.40 -9.12 22.51
C GLU A 555 -24.20 -7.78 21.79
N ALA A 556 -23.10 -7.10 22.04
CA ALA A 556 -22.77 -5.83 21.39
C ALA A 556 -22.62 -5.98 19.86
N PHE A 557 -22.08 -7.11 19.39
CA PHE A 557 -22.02 -7.40 17.95
C PHE A 557 -23.41 -7.68 17.38
N ARG A 558 -24.24 -8.49 18.05
CA ARG A 558 -25.61 -8.79 17.61
C ARG A 558 -26.46 -7.51 17.46
N GLU A 559 -26.34 -6.58 18.39
CA GLU A 559 -27.06 -5.29 18.30
C GLU A 559 -26.63 -4.50 17.04
N ARG A 560 -25.32 -4.45 16.75
CA ARG A 560 -24.79 -3.78 15.55
C ARG A 560 -25.24 -4.46 14.27
N LEU A 561 -25.20 -5.79 14.22
CA LEU A 561 -25.65 -6.58 13.09
C LEU A 561 -27.15 -6.38 12.84
N THR A 562 -27.98 -6.35 13.91
CA THR A 562 -29.43 -6.06 13.81
C THR A 562 -29.67 -4.66 13.24
N ARG A 563 -28.93 -3.66 13.70
CA ARG A 563 -29.01 -2.29 13.19
C ARG A 563 -28.59 -2.22 11.73
N PHE A 564 -27.52 -2.92 11.37
CA PHE A 564 -27.03 -3.01 9.99
C PHE A 564 -28.07 -3.65 9.08
N LEU A 565 -28.69 -4.74 9.52
CA LEU A 565 -29.77 -5.42 8.80
C LEU A 565 -30.98 -4.50 8.57
N GLY A 566 -31.36 -3.70 9.57
CA GLY A 566 -32.47 -2.73 9.47
C GLY A 566 -32.24 -1.63 8.43
N ALA A 567 -30.99 -1.35 8.07
CA ALA A 567 -30.60 -0.38 7.04
C ALA A 567 -30.40 -1.02 5.65
N ALA A 568 -30.65 -2.32 5.50
CA ALA A 568 -30.45 -3.03 4.24
C ALA A 568 -31.53 -2.66 3.20
N THR A 569 -31.13 -2.46 1.95
CA THR A 569 -32.01 -2.03 0.85
C THR A 569 -32.44 -3.16 -0.07
N GLY A 570 -31.91 -4.37 0.10
CA GLY A 570 -32.23 -5.53 -0.73
C GLY A 570 -31.45 -6.78 -0.31
N SER A 571 -31.71 -7.92 -0.94
CA SER A 571 -31.10 -9.22 -0.62
C SER A 571 -29.57 -9.20 -0.69
N SER A 572 -28.98 -8.44 -1.61
CA SER A 572 -27.53 -8.30 -1.76
C SER A 572 -26.82 -7.53 -0.64
N THR A 573 -27.57 -6.86 0.23
CA THR A 573 -27.06 -6.05 1.35
C THR A 573 -27.49 -6.55 2.72
N ARG A 574 -28.29 -7.63 2.77
CA ARG A 574 -28.81 -8.23 3.99
C ARG A 574 -27.87 -9.30 4.51
N ILE A 575 -27.13 -9.00 5.57
CA ILE A 575 -26.32 -9.99 6.30
C ILE A 575 -27.12 -10.42 7.51
N THR A 576 -27.61 -11.66 7.47
CA THR A 576 -28.51 -12.24 8.50
C THR A 576 -27.77 -13.14 9.48
N ARG A 577 -26.60 -13.69 9.08
CA ARG A 577 -25.78 -14.60 9.87
C ARG A 577 -24.32 -14.21 9.84
N ALA A 578 -23.64 -14.39 10.98
CA ALA A 578 -22.21 -14.16 11.07
C ALA A 578 -21.54 -15.12 12.05
N ILE A 579 -20.27 -15.46 11.79
CA ILE A 579 -19.37 -16.14 12.73
C ILE A 579 -18.23 -15.19 13.05
N LEU A 580 -17.96 -14.98 14.35
CA LEU A 580 -16.74 -14.35 14.82
C LEU A 580 -15.61 -15.38 14.75
N MET A 581 -14.60 -15.11 13.91
CA MET A 581 -13.49 -16.06 13.70
C MET A 581 -12.59 -16.09 14.93
N ASP A 582 -12.40 -17.28 15.49
CA ASP A 582 -11.60 -17.56 16.70
C ASP A 582 -10.13 -17.90 16.40
N THR A 583 -9.78 -18.00 15.13
CA THR A 583 -8.42 -18.31 14.68
C THR A 583 -7.90 -17.22 13.76
N PRO A 584 -6.66 -16.73 13.98
CA PRO A 584 -6.05 -15.73 13.13
C PRO A 584 -6.01 -16.14 11.65
N LEU A 585 -6.02 -15.17 10.77
CA LEU A 585 -5.80 -15.38 9.33
C LEU A 585 -4.33 -15.74 9.06
N SER A 586 -4.10 -16.73 8.21
CA SER A 586 -2.78 -17.27 7.90
C SER A 586 -2.12 -16.57 6.72
N ILE A 587 -0.89 -16.07 6.91
CA ILE A 587 -0.05 -15.57 5.83
C ILE A 587 0.36 -16.73 4.90
N ASP A 588 0.71 -17.89 5.45
CA ASP A 588 1.16 -19.07 4.68
C ASP A 588 0.07 -19.56 3.74
N LYS A 589 -1.18 -19.63 4.21
CA LYS A 589 -2.35 -19.96 3.39
C LYS A 589 -2.81 -18.83 2.46
N GLY A 590 -2.21 -17.67 2.52
CA GLY A 590 -2.60 -16.51 1.71
C GLY A 590 -3.97 -15.92 2.07
N GLU A 591 -4.50 -16.21 3.27
CA GLU A 591 -5.75 -15.63 3.77
C GLU A 591 -5.62 -14.14 4.07
N VAL A 592 -4.42 -13.73 4.45
CA VAL A 592 -4.04 -12.34 4.67
C VAL A 592 -2.69 -12.06 4.01
N THR A 593 -2.55 -10.88 3.47
CA THR A 593 -1.26 -10.40 2.94
C THR A 593 -0.34 -9.95 4.07
N ASP A 594 0.93 -9.79 3.76
CA ASP A 594 1.92 -9.17 4.66
C ASP A 594 1.58 -7.73 5.09
N LYS A 595 0.67 -7.09 4.38
CA LYS A 595 0.10 -5.75 4.67
C LYS A 595 -1.13 -5.79 5.58
N GLY A 596 -1.59 -6.98 5.95
CA GLY A 596 -2.83 -7.17 6.71
C GLY A 596 -4.11 -7.12 5.87
N SER A 597 -4.03 -6.97 4.54
CA SER A 597 -5.22 -6.99 3.67
C SER A 597 -5.74 -8.42 3.53
N ILE A 598 -7.04 -8.61 3.71
CA ILE A 598 -7.68 -9.92 3.59
C ILE A 598 -7.83 -10.30 2.12
N ASN A 599 -7.45 -11.54 1.82
CA ASN A 599 -7.79 -12.20 0.55
C ASN A 599 -9.10 -12.95 0.74
N GLN A 600 -10.20 -12.32 0.39
CA GLN A 600 -11.55 -12.86 0.57
C GLN A 600 -11.71 -14.27 -0.02
N ARG A 601 -11.20 -14.48 -1.25
CA ARG A 601 -11.30 -15.78 -1.92
C ARG A 601 -10.56 -16.88 -1.16
N ALA A 602 -9.33 -16.62 -0.72
CA ALA A 602 -8.52 -17.58 0.02
C ALA A 602 -9.18 -17.94 1.36
N VAL A 603 -9.77 -16.95 2.07
CA VAL A 603 -10.48 -17.23 3.31
C VAL A 603 -11.71 -18.10 3.06
N LEU A 604 -12.53 -17.79 2.05
CA LEU A 604 -13.71 -18.58 1.72
C LEU A 604 -13.34 -20.03 1.36
N GLU A 605 -12.23 -20.24 0.65
CA GLU A 605 -11.72 -21.55 0.25
C GLU A 605 -11.17 -22.35 1.45
N HIS A 606 -10.27 -21.74 2.24
CA HIS A 606 -9.62 -22.44 3.37
C HIS A 606 -10.50 -22.58 4.61
N ARG A 607 -11.52 -21.73 4.75
CA ARG A 607 -12.49 -21.77 5.85
C ARG A 607 -13.84 -22.32 5.42
N SER A 608 -13.87 -23.19 4.41
CA SER A 608 -15.12 -23.79 3.87
C SER A 608 -15.99 -24.43 4.93
N LEU A 609 -15.41 -25.05 5.96
CA LEU A 609 -16.17 -25.62 7.09
C LEU A 609 -16.95 -24.55 7.87
N LEU A 610 -16.40 -23.33 8.07
CA LEU A 610 -17.12 -22.24 8.70
C LEU A 610 -18.24 -21.72 7.79
N ILE A 611 -18.05 -21.76 6.47
CA ILE A 611 -19.09 -21.39 5.51
C ILE A 611 -20.25 -22.40 5.58
N GLU A 612 -19.98 -23.71 5.60
CA GLU A 612 -21.03 -24.71 5.75
C GLU A 612 -21.76 -24.57 7.10
N GLU A 613 -21.05 -24.25 8.18
CA GLU A 613 -21.64 -23.98 9.49
C GLU A 613 -22.57 -22.75 9.47
N LEU A 614 -22.18 -21.66 8.77
CA LEU A 614 -23.01 -20.45 8.58
C LEU A 614 -24.36 -20.77 7.91
N TYR A 615 -24.38 -21.70 6.94
CA TYR A 615 -25.56 -22.03 6.15
C TYR A 615 -26.28 -23.30 6.62
N ALA A 616 -25.83 -23.89 7.72
CA ALA A 616 -26.50 -25.08 8.28
C ALA A 616 -27.95 -24.78 8.65
N ALA A 617 -28.84 -25.75 8.44
CA ALA A 617 -30.26 -25.65 8.81
C ALA A 617 -30.42 -25.48 10.34
N ASN A 618 -29.54 -26.17 11.11
CA ASN A 618 -29.45 -26.05 12.56
C ASN A 618 -28.05 -25.48 12.89
N PRO A 619 -27.87 -24.14 12.89
CA PRO A 619 -26.57 -23.54 13.12
C PRO A 619 -26.11 -23.78 14.56
N SER A 620 -24.80 -23.91 14.73
CA SER A 620 -24.19 -24.01 16.06
C SER A 620 -24.28 -22.69 16.85
N ASP A 621 -23.94 -22.74 18.13
CA ASP A 621 -23.86 -21.55 19.00
C ASP A 621 -22.82 -20.51 18.54
N ARG A 622 -21.91 -20.89 17.65
CA ARG A 622 -20.94 -19.95 17.05
C ARG A 622 -21.63 -18.95 16.11
N VAL A 623 -22.69 -19.38 15.44
CA VAL A 623 -23.41 -18.53 14.50
C VAL A 623 -24.28 -17.52 15.25
N ILE A 624 -24.06 -16.26 14.97
CA ILE A 624 -24.92 -15.17 15.44
C ILE A 624 -25.92 -14.88 14.32
N SER A 625 -27.19 -15.20 14.59
CA SER A 625 -28.29 -14.93 13.65
C SER A 625 -29.13 -13.76 14.12
N VAL A 626 -29.61 -12.95 13.16
CA VAL A 626 -30.52 -11.80 13.36
C VAL A 626 -31.56 -11.79 12.24
N GLY A 627 -32.81 -11.47 12.55
CA GLY A 627 -33.91 -11.43 11.57
C GLY A 627 -34.96 -12.47 11.79
#